data_5ea0a010db11221f78a6e1c7c6738bfc
#
_entry.id   5ea0a010db11221f78a6e1c7c6738bfc
#
_cell.length_a   1.000
_cell.length_b   1.000
_cell.length_c   1.000
_cell.angle_alpha   90.00
_cell.angle_beta   90.00
_cell.angle_gamma   90.00
#
_symmetry.space_group_name_H-M   'P 1'
#
loop_
_entity.id
_entity.type
_entity.pdbx_description
1 polymer ?
#
loop_
_entity_poly.entity_id
_entity_poly.type
_entity_poly.pdbx_seq_one_letter_code
_entity_poly.pdbx_strand_id
1 'polypeptide(L)'
;STQKAIELAKKYGTSVHILHVSTEDELRLCANNPFPNITAEVCIPHLWFSDKDFEQYRGLLKCNPSVKSEKDKEELRKALMTDKIYSIATDHAPHSFEEKQKKYLDCPSGTTSIQHSFLSMLELYHQNYIDLPTIALKMAFNPSKKFKIKERGELKPGYYADLVIVDLNKETLVKKGDLFYKCKWTTVEGMKFKSSIVYTFVNGNVVYNHGKITEQPKGMLIEYC
;
A
#
# COMPACT_ATOMS: atom_id res chain seq x y z
N SER A 1 -6.53 3.17 -20.70
CA SER A 1 -6.99 1.81 -20.28
C SER A 1 -8.11 1.91 -19.25
N THR A 2 -7.97 2.69 -18.19
CA THR A 2 -8.93 2.85 -17.08
C THR A 2 -10.33 3.22 -17.54
N GLN A 3 -10.46 4.25 -18.39
CA GLN A 3 -11.76 4.64 -18.97
C GLN A 3 -12.45 3.48 -19.68
N LYS A 4 -11.71 2.72 -20.49
CA LYS A 4 -12.27 1.57 -21.23
C LYS A 4 -12.76 0.46 -20.30
N ALA A 5 -12.02 0.19 -19.21
CA ALA A 5 -12.45 -0.79 -18.21
C ALA A 5 -13.75 -0.36 -17.52
N ILE A 6 -13.87 0.92 -17.17
CA ILE A 6 -15.08 1.51 -16.57
C ILE A 6 -16.28 1.42 -17.55
N GLU A 7 -16.08 1.77 -18.82
CA GLU A 7 -17.13 1.67 -19.86
C GLU A 7 -17.62 0.23 -20.04
N LEU A 8 -16.71 -0.75 -20.07
CA LEU A 8 -17.07 -2.16 -20.17
C LEU A 8 -17.80 -2.67 -18.91
N ALA A 9 -17.33 -2.27 -17.73
CA ALA A 9 -17.99 -2.61 -16.48
C ALA A 9 -19.43 -2.10 -16.43
N LYS A 10 -19.66 -0.86 -16.86
CA LYS A 10 -21.01 -0.28 -16.99
C LYS A 10 -21.86 -1.03 -18.01
N LYS A 11 -21.30 -1.29 -19.18
CA LYS A 11 -22.03 -1.96 -20.29
C LYS A 11 -22.52 -3.36 -19.90
N TYR A 12 -21.72 -4.09 -19.14
CA TYR A 12 -22.01 -5.49 -18.80
C TYR A 12 -22.45 -5.70 -17.34
N GLY A 13 -22.60 -4.64 -16.56
CA GLY A 13 -23.04 -4.71 -15.16
C GLY A 13 -22.07 -5.47 -14.24
N THR A 14 -20.77 -5.52 -14.60
CA THR A 14 -19.77 -6.29 -13.86
C THR A 14 -19.03 -5.44 -12.84
N SER A 15 -18.46 -6.09 -11.81
CA SER A 15 -17.61 -5.41 -10.82
C SER A 15 -16.19 -5.26 -11.36
N VAL A 16 -15.61 -4.08 -11.17
CA VAL A 16 -14.20 -3.78 -11.51
C VAL A 16 -13.52 -3.10 -10.33
N HIS A 17 -12.30 -3.52 -10.05
CA HIS A 17 -11.39 -2.83 -9.14
C HIS A 17 -10.21 -2.31 -9.95
N ILE A 18 -10.06 -0.99 -10.01
CA ILE A 18 -8.96 -0.33 -10.71
C ILE A 18 -7.75 -0.33 -9.78
N LEU A 19 -6.71 -1.08 -10.15
CA LEU A 19 -5.48 -1.18 -9.39
C LEU A 19 -4.63 0.08 -9.58
N HIS A 20 -3.80 0.40 -8.56
CA HIS A 20 -2.68 1.35 -8.59
C HIS A 20 -2.97 2.66 -9.36
N VAL A 21 -4.06 3.33 -9.05
CA VAL A 21 -4.35 4.67 -9.61
C VAL A 21 -3.16 5.58 -9.36
N SER A 22 -2.67 6.22 -10.41
CA SER A 22 -1.41 6.96 -10.38
C SER A 22 -1.53 8.43 -10.80
N THR A 23 -2.68 8.86 -11.32
CA THR A 23 -2.92 10.24 -11.78
C THR A 23 -4.20 10.82 -11.22
N GLU A 24 -4.24 12.16 -11.15
CA GLU A 24 -5.47 12.91 -10.85
C GLU A 24 -6.60 12.59 -11.84
N ASP A 25 -6.29 12.45 -13.13
CA ASP A 25 -7.29 12.15 -14.17
C ASP A 25 -7.92 10.77 -13.98
N GLU A 26 -7.12 9.75 -13.65
CA GLU A 26 -7.66 8.42 -13.32
C GLU A 26 -8.54 8.47 -12.07
N LEU A 27 -8.12 9.22 -11.05
CA LEU A 27 -8.90 9.43 -9.83
C LEU A 27 -10.26 10.08 -10.14
N ARG A 28 -10.31 11.06 -11.03
CA ARG A 28 -11.56 11.70 -11.48
C ARG A 28 -12.45 10.72 -12.24
N LEU A 29 -11.90 9.88 -13.12
CA LEU A 29 -12.65 8.86 -13.82
C LEU A 29 -13.31 7.85 -12.86
N CYS A 30 -12.59 7.44 -11.82
CA CYS A 30 -13.12 6.54 -10.81
C CYS A 30 -14.19 7.21 -9.93
N ALA A 31 -13.98 8.49 -9.54
CA ALA A 31 -14.84 9.23 -8.65
C ALA A 31 -16.19 9.64 -9.26
N ASN A 32 -16.18 10.03 -10.54
CA ASN A 32 -17.38 10.50 -11.24
C ASN A 32 -18.28 9.34 -11.70
N ASN A 33 -18.12 8.19 -11.08
CA ASN A 33 -18.80 6.98 -11.48
C ASN A 33 -19.89 6.59 -10.48
N PRO A 34 -21.19 6.69 -10.86
CA PRO A 34 -22.29 6.34 -9.97
C PRO A 34 -22.47 4.82 -9.76
N PHE A 35 -21.65 3.99 -10.42
CA PHE A 35 -21.76 2.53 -10.31
C PHE A 35 -21.06 2.02 -9.04
N PRO A 36 -21.80 1.47 -8.07
CA PRO A 36 -21.23 1.00 -6.79
C PRO A 36 -20.25 -0.17 -6.97
N ASN A 37 -20.28 -0.81 -8.15
CA ASN A 37 -19.42 -1.96 -8.45
C ASN A 37 -18.01 -1.57 -8.95
N ILE A 38 -17.73 -0.29 -9.12
CA ILE A 38 -16.40 0.20 -9.54
C ILE A 38 -15.70 0.80 -8.34
N THR A 39 -14.59 0.23 -7.98
CA THR A 39 -13.72 0.68 -6.88
C THR A 39 -12.31 0.90 -7.40
N ALA A 40 -11.51 1.67 -6.69
CA ALA A 40 -10.14 1.98 -7.06
C ALA A 40 -9.21 1.90 -5.85
N GLU A 41 -7.96 1.52 -6.08
CA GLU A 41 -6.91 1.57 -5.07
C GLU A 41 -5.77 2.49 -5.48
N VAL A 42 -5.04 2.95 -4.48
CA VAL A 42 -3.77 3.65 -4.66
C VAL A 42 -2.66 2.85 -3.98
N CYS A 43 -1.47 2.88 -4.56
CA CYS A 43 -0.33 2.18 -3.99
C CYS A 43 0.68 3.13 -3.35
N ILE A 44 1.39 2.63 -2.33
CA ILE A 44 2.37 3.41 -1.57
C ILE A 44 3.36 4.17 -2.45
N PRO A 45 3.96 3.61 -3.52
CA PRO A 45 4.87 4.37 -4.36
C PRO A 45 4.28 5.66 -4.92
N HIS A 46 3.01 5.62 -5.34
CA HIS A 46 2.32 6.78 -5.94
C HIS A 46 1.89 7.84 -4.92
N LEU A 47 1.74 7.45 -3.64
CA LEU A 47 1.50 8.37 -2.54
C LEU A 47 2.79 9.00 -1.98
N TRP A 48 3.94 8.35 -2.23
CA TRP A 48 5.20 8.71 -1.56
C TRP A 48 6.15 9.46 -2.47
N PHE A 49 6.25 9.04 -3.74
CA PHE A 49 7.22 9.53 -4.70
C PHE A 49 6.57 10.26 -5.87
N SER A 50 7.35 11.10 -6.52
CA SER A 50 7.01 11.81 -7.76
C SER A 50 8.14 11.66 -8.80
N ASP A 51 7.94 12.27 -9.96
CA ASP A 51 8.95 12.32 -11.04
C ASP A 51 10.26 13.00 -10.60
N LYS A 52 10.23 13.89 -9.60
CA LYS A 52 11.42 14.54 -9.04
C LYS A 52 12.36 13.57 -8.33
N ASP A 53 11.84 12.44 -7.87
CA ASP A 53 12.60 11.45 -7.12
C ASP A 53 13.41 10.50 -8.02
N PHE A 54 13.17 10.50 -9.35
CA PHE A 54 13.90 9.63 -10.28
C PHE A 54 15.39 9.91 -10.34
N GLU A 55 15.82 11.15 -10.15
CA GLU A 55 17.24 11.49 -10.14
C GLU A 55 17.97 10.77 -9.01
N GLN A 56 17.37 10.71 -7.83
CA GLN A 56 17.92 10.05 -6.65
C GLN A 56 17.82 8.53 -6.73
N TYR A 57 16.62 8.01 -7.03
CA TYR A 57 16.33 6.57 -6.91
C TYR A 57 16.53 5.78 -8.20
N ARG A 58 16.54 6.44 -9.35
CA ARG A 58 16.78 5.81 -10.67
C ARG A 58 15.95 4.56 -10.89
N GLY A 59 16.56 3.44 -11.24
CA GLY A 59 15.89 2.16 -11.46
C GLY A 59 15.15 1.61 -10.24
N LEU A 60 15.57 1.94 -9.01
CA LEU A 60 14.85 1.49 -7.79
C LEU A 60 13.42 1.98 -7.74
N LEU A 61 13.14 3.17 -8.31
CA LEU A 61 11.80 3.76 -8.33
C LEU A 61 10.99 3.36 -9.58
N LYS A 62 11.59 2.64 -10.54
CA LYS A 62 10.84 2.19 -11.72
C LYS A 62 9.76 1.19 -11.33
N CYS A 63 8.50 1.56 -11.52
CA CYS A 63 7.30 0.74 -11.31
C CYS A 63 6.32 0.93 -12.48
N ASN A 64 5.29 0.12 -12.55
CA ASN A 64 4.22 0.20 -13.55
C ASN A 64 2.84 0.15 -12.87
N PRO A 65 2.04 1.24 -13.03
CA PRO A 65 2.36 2.51 -13.69
C PRO A 65 3.47 3.27 -12.97
N SER A 66 4.21 4.10 -13.70
CA SER A 66 5.26 4.92 -13.10
C SER A 66 4.68 5.91 -12.09
N VAL A 67 5.49 6.35 -11.12
CA VAL A 67 5.16 7.54 -10.35
C VAL A 67 5.04 8.74 -11.30
N LYS A 68 4.19 9.69 -10.96
CA LYS A 68 3.83 10.82 -11.81
C LYS A 68 4.32 12.13 -11.19
N SER A 69 3.71 13.22 -11.62
CA SER A 69 4.07 14.56 -11.16
C SER A 69 3.82 14.76 -9.66
N GLU A 70 4.47 15.75 -9.09
CA GLU A 70 4.20 16.19 -7.72
C GLU A 70 2.72 16.54 -7.51
N LYS A 71 2.09 17.13 -8.55
CA LYS A 71 0.65 17.45 -8.53
C LYS A 71 -0.21 16.19 -8.43
N ASP A 72 0.09 15.15 -9.21
CA ASP A 72 -0.66 13.89 -9.15
C ASP A 72 -0.55 13.25 -7.75
N LYS A 73 0.67 13.18 -7.19
CA LYS A 73 0.91 12.68 -5.84
C LYS A 73 0.08 13.44 -4.79
N GLU A 74 0.06 14.75 -4.87
CA GLU A 74 -0.68 15.60 -3.93
C GLU A 74 -2.19 15.39 -4.04
N GLU A 75 -2.74 15.28 -5.24
CA GLU A 75 -4.16 15.00 -5.44
C GLU A 75 -4.57 13.60 -4.97
N LEU A 76 -3.70 12.60 -5.15
CA LEU A 76 -3.91 11.26 -4.58
C LEU A 76 -3.93 11.29 -3.05
N ARG A 77 -3.01 12.05 -2.42
CA ARG A 77 -2.98 12.23 -0.95
C ARG A 77 -4.24 12.89 -0.42
N LYS A 78 -4.69 13.99 -1.05
CA LYS A 78 -5.94 14.68 -0.68
C LYS A 78 -7.16 13.78 -0.80
N ALA A 79 -7.14 12.82 -1.72
CA ALA A 79 -8.24 11.90 -1.93
C ALA A 79 -8.30 10.77 -0.88
N LEU A 80 -7.29 10.60 -0.03
CA LEU A 80 -7.25 9.53 0.98
C LEU A 80 -8.43 9.57 1.96
N MET A 81 -8.92 10.75 2.30
CA MET A 81 -10.09 10.94 3.19
C MET A 81 -11.43 10.88 2.45
N THR A 82 -11.44 10.57 1.17
CA THR A 82 -12.66 10.53 0.34
C THR A 82 -12.99 9.10 -0.10
N ASP A 83 -14.21 8.88 -0.57
CA ASP A 83 -14.64 7.59 -1.13
C ASP A 83 -14.07 7.30 -2.53
N LYS A 84 -13.30 8.24 -3.11
CA LYS A 84 -12.66 8.08 -4.41
C LYS A 84 -11.61 6.96 -4.41
N ILE A 85 -10.94 6.77 -3.28
CA ILE A 85 -9.99 5.68 -3.05
C ILE A 85 -10.65 4.70 -2.09
N TYR A 86 -10.88 3.49 -2.57
CA TYR A 86 -11.51 2.42 -1.80
C TYR A 86 -10.50 1.71 -0.89
N SER A 87 -9.30 1.39 -1.40
CA SER A 87 -8.25 0.67 -0.67
C SER A 87 -6.87 1.25 -0.93
N ILE A 88 -5.95 0.92 -0.04
CA ILE A 88 -4.53 1.26 -0.14
C ILE A 88 -3.75 -0.04 -0.24
N ALA A 89 -2.95 -0.17 -1.29
CA ALA A 89 -2.15 -1.35 -1.56
C ALA A 89 -0.65 -1.03 -1.62
N THR A 90 0.17 -2.04 -1.83
CA THR A 90 1.63 -1.89 -1.80
C THR A 90 2.26 -1.89 -3.17
N ASP A 91 1.69 -2.58 -4.14
CA ASP A 91 2.34 -2.92 -5.42
C ASP A 91 3.77 -3.43 -5.21
N HIS A 92 3.95 -4.29 -4.19
CA HIS A 92 5.25 -4.84 -3.82
C HIS A 92 5.71 -5.87 -4.84
N ALA A 93 6.58 -5.45 -5.76
CA ALA A 93 7.13 -6.29 -6.84
C ALA A 93 8.68 -6.23 -6.81
N PRO A 94 9.33 -6.93 -5.86
CA PRO A 94 10.77 -6.84 -5.67
C PRO A 94 11.53 -7.59 -6.78
N HIS A 95 12.63 -6.98 -7.23
CA HIS A 95 13.67 -7.58 -8.05
C HIS A 95 15.00 -7.52 -7.30
N SER A 96 16.03 -8.24 -7.77
CA SER A 96 17.34 -8.15 -7.14
C SER A 96 17.92 -6.74 -7.25
N PHE A 97 18.82 -6.38 -6.35
CA PHE A 97 19.46 -5.06 -6.39
C PHE A 97 20.24 -4.86 -7.69
N GLU A 98 20.93 -5.90 -8.16
CA GLU A 98 21.71 -5.91 -9.40
C GLU A 98 20.83 -5.66 -10.63
N GLU A 99 19.64 -6.28 -10.70
CA GLU A 99 18.68 -6.03 -11.78
C GLU A 99 18.20 -4.57 -11.76
N LYS A 100 18.01 -4.00 -10.58
CA LYS A 100 17.54 -2.62 -10.40
C LYS A 100 18.64 -1.58 -10.66
N GLN A 101 19.93 -1.97 -10.72
CA GLN A 101 21.05 -1.08 -11.05
C GLN A 101 21.32 -0.97 -12.57
N LYS A 102 20.64 -1.74 -13.40
CA LYS A 102 20.73 -1.63 -14.86
C LYS A 102 20.28 -0.26 -15.35
N LYS A 103 20.60 0.08 -16.62
CA LYS A 103 20.06 1.28 -17.26
C LYS A 103 18.52 1.27 -17.15
N TYR A 104 17.91 2.44 -17.08
CA TYR A 104 16.47 2.56 -16.82
C TYR A 104 15.61 1.74 -17.79
N LEU A 105 15.96 1.69 -19.08
CA LEU A 105 15.19 0.91 -20.08
C LEU A 105 15.32 -0.61 -19.86
N ASP A 106 16.47 -1.08 -19.41
CA ASP A 106 16.76 -2.51 -19.18
C ASP A 106 16.41 -2.98 -17.77
N CYS A 107 16.13 -2.03 -16.88
CA CYS A 107 15.77 -2.30 -15.51
C CYS A 107 14.30 -2.81 -15.45
N PRO A 108 14.01 -3.91 -14.74
CA PRO A 108 12.64 -4.38 -14.56
C PRO A 108 11.81 -3.39 -13.74
N SER A 109 10.50 -3.31 -14.04
CA SER A 109 9.54 -2.53 -13.25
C SER A 109 9.20 -3.27 -11.97
N GLY A 110 9.06 -2.52 -10.88
CA GLY A 110 8.69 -3.02 -9.55
C GLY A 110 9.57 -2.43 -8.46
N THR A 111 8.95 -2.09 -7.35
CA THR A 111 9.62 -1.50 -6.18
C THR A 111 9.23 -2.24 -4.91
N THR A 112 9.93 -1.97 -3.82
CA THR A 112 9.66 -2.56 -2.51
C THR A 112 8.83 -1.60 -1.67
N SER A 113 7.78 -2.10 -1.00
CA SER A 113 6.91 -1.24 -0.19
C SER A 113 6.26 -1.95 1.00
N ILE A 114 6.07 -3.28 0.96
CA ILE A 114 5.20 -4.00 1.91
C ILE A 114 5.61 -3.83 3.37
N GLN A 115 6.89 -3.92 3.71
CA GLN A 115 7.36 -3.83 5.10
C GLN A 115 7.09 -2.47 5.73
N HIS A 116 7.15 -1.40 4.93
CA HIS A 116 7.01 -0.03 5.42
C HIS A 116 5.69 0.64 5.00
N SER A 117 4.78 -0.10 4.36
CA SER A 117 3.51 0.45 3.86
C SER A 117 2.69 1.10 4.97
N PHE A 118 2.55 0.41 6.10
CA PHE A 118 1.78 0.93 7.22
C PHE A 118 2.48 2.12 7.90
N LEU A 119 3.82 2.08 8.06
CA LEU A 119 4.59 3.23 8.56
C LEU A 119 4.47 4.44 7.63
N SER A 120 4.45 4.23 6.31
CA SER A 120 4.23 5.31 5.35
C SER A 120 2.85 5.95 5.53
N MET A 121 1.81 5.16 5.80
CA MET A 121 0.48 5.70 6.07
C MET A 121 0.38 6.41 7.42
N LEU A 122 1.07 5.91 8.46
CA LEU A 122 1.18 6.61 9.74
C LEU A 122 1.94 7.95 9.61
N GLU A 123 2.93 8.04 8.72
CA GLU A 123 3.59 9.31 8.43
C GLU A 123 2.64 10.30 7.73
N LEU A 124 1.80 9.83 6.79
CA LEU A 124 0.74 10.67 6.20
C LEU A 124 -0.33 11.07 7.21
N TYR A 125 -0.59 10.25 8.22
CA TYR A 125 -1.41 10.64 9.37
C TYR A 125 -0.78 11.80 10.14
N HIS A 126 0.51 11.75 10.46
CA HIS A 126 1.21 12.86 11.11
C HIS A 126 1.28 14.13 10.26
N GLN A 127 1.13 14.01 8.95
CA GLN A 127 1.03 15.12 8.00
C GLN A 127 -0.42 15.59 7.76
N ASN A 128 -1.42 15.03 8.45
CA ASN A 128 -2.85 15.34 8.36
C ASN A 128 -3.51 15.03 7.00
N TYR A 129 -2.95 14.11 6.21
CA TYR A 129 -3.60 13.63 4.97
C TYR A 129 -4.64 12.54 5.21
N ILE A 130 -4.57 11.82 6.32
CA ILE A 130 -5.46 10.70 6.63
C ILE A 130 -5.56 10.52 8.14
N ASP A 131 -6.70 10.03 8.65
CA ASP A 131 -6.85 9.65 10.05
C ASP A 131 -6.68 8.14 10.28
N LEU A 132 -6.49 7.73 11.54
CA LEU A 132 -6.25 6.33 11.89
C LEU A 132 -7.43 5.42 11.55
N PRO A 133 -8.72 5.80 11.79
CA PRO A 133 -9.86 5.01 11.37
C PRO A 133 -9.89 4.77 9.85
N THR A 134 -9.57 5.78 9.05
CA THR A 134 -9.53 5.66 7.59
C THR A 134 -8.37 4.78 7.12
N ILE A 135 -7.22 4.79 7.79
CA ILE A 135 -6.13 3.84 7.51
C ILE A 135 -6.63 2.41 7.74
N ALA A 136 -7.24 2.12 8.88
CA ALA A 136 -7.78 0.78 9.18
C ALA A 136 -8.87 0.38 8.18
N LEU A 137 -9.77 1.30 7.83
CA LEU A 137 -10.81 1.09 6.82
C LEU A 137 -10.20 0.68 5.46
N LYS A 138 -9.22 1.44 4.95
CA LYS A 138 -8.69 1.28 3.58
C LYS A 138 -7.57 0.25 3.46
N MET A 139 -6.88 -0.09 4.54
CA MET A 139 -5.83 -1.11 4.52
C MET A 139 -6.28 -2.48 5.04
N ALA A 140 -7.42 -2.58 5.75
CA ALA A 140 -7.88 -3.83 6.33
C ALA A 140 -9.33 -4.15 5.98
N PHE A 141 -10.29 -3.32 6.41
CA PHE A 141 -11.72 -3.60 6.24
C PHE A 141 -12.14 -3.66 4.77
N ASN A 142 -11.87 -2.61 3.99
CA ASN A 142 -12.27 -2.54 2.58
C ASN A 142 -11.64 -3.64 1.72
N PRO A 143 -10.33 -3.96 1.84
CA PRO A 143 -9.75 -5.12 1.16
C PRO A 143 -10.45 -6.43 1.53
N SER A 144 -10.74 -6.67 2.82
CA SER A 144 -11.44 -7.90 3.22
C SER A 144 -12.83 -8.03 2.58
N LYS A 145 -13.58 -6.93 2.49
CA LYS A 145 -14.90 -6.90 1.82
C LYS A 145 -14.77 -7.06 0.30
N LYS A 146 -13.81 -6.35 -0.32
CA LYS A 146 -13.61 -6.41 -1.78
C LYS A 146 -13.26 -7.81 -2.26
N PHE A 147 -12.35 -8.46 -1.56
CA PHE A 147 -11.89 -9.80 -1.88
C PHE A 147 -12.67 -10.92 -1.18
N LYS A 148 -13.77 -10.56 -0.48
CA LYS A 148 -14.65 -11.51 0.23
C LYS A 148 -13.89 -12.41 1.21
N ILE A 149 -12.89 -11.86 1.89
CA ILE A 149 -12.09 -12.58 2.88
C ILE A 149 -12.93 -12.81 4.14
N LYS A 150 -13.04 -14.07 4.55
CA LYS A 150 -13.87 -14.48 5.67
C LYS A 150 -13.18 -14.19 6.99
N GLU A 151 -13.94 -13.65 7.94
CA GLU A 151 -13.57 -13.49 9.35
C GLU A 151 -12.27 -12.71 9.60
N ARG A 152 -11.92 -11.75 8.72
CA ARG A 152 -10.73 -10.88 8.83
C ARG A 152 -11.07 -9.42 8.48
N GLY A 153 -10.15 -8.51 8.77
CA GLY A 153 -10.21 -7.10 8.38
C GLY A 153 -10.91 -6.17 9.38
N GLU A 154 -11.45 -6.69 10.47
CA GLU A 154 -12.05 -5.90 11.55
C GLU A 154 -11.86 -6.57 12.92
N LEU A 155 -11.87 -5.75 13.99
CA LEU A 155 -11.84 -6.22 15.36
C LEU A 155 -13.24 -6.61 15.79
N LYS A 156 -13.54 -7.92 15.78
CA LYS A 156 -14.85 -8.45 16.09
C LYS A 156 -14.76 -9.83 16.75
N PRO A 157 -15.58 -10.12 17.78
CA PRO A 157 -15.66 -11.48 18.35
C PRO A 157 -15.91 -12.53 17.27
N GLY A 158 -15.16 -13.63 17.29
CA GLY A 158 -15.25 -14.70 16.29
C GLY A 158 -14.37 -14.51 15.06
N TYR A 159 -13.72 -13.33 14.89
CA TYR A 159 -12.76 -13.08 13.81
C TYR A 159 -11.34 -13.45 14.23
N TYR A 160 -10.51 -13.76 13.24
CA TYR A 160 -9.09 -13.99 13.47
C TYR A 160 -8.42 -12.73 14.02
N ALA A 161 -7.58 -12.92 15.04
CA ALA A 161 -6.82 -11.83 15.63
C ALA A 161 -5.58 -11.51 14.78
N ASP A 162 -5.82 -10.83 13.64
CA ASP A 162 -4.78 -10.22 12.81
C ASP A 162 -4.68 -8.76 13.20
N LEU A 163 -3.67 -8.43 14.01
CA LEU A 163 -3.57 -7.15 14.72
C LEU A 163 -2.19 -6.54 14.54
N VAL A 164 -2.15 -5.21 14.50
CA VAL A 164 -0.91 -4.44 14.59
C VAL A 164 -1.03 -3.47 15.77
N ILE A 165 -0.05 -3.49 16.68
CA ILE A 165 0.08 -2.51 17.75
C ILE A 165 1.20 -1.55 17.39
N VAL A 166 0.91 -0.26 17.46
CA VAL A 166 1.83 0.81 17.07
C VAL A 166 2.09 1.77 18.23
N ASP A 167 3.28 2.36 18.25
CA ASP A 167 3.62 3.52 19.06
C ASP A 167 3.74 4.73 18.12
N LEU A 168 2.81 5.68 18.25
CA LEU A 168 2.74 6.87 17.41
C LEU A 168 3.81 7.91 17.74
N ASN A 169 4.48 7.77 18.90
CA ASN A 169 5.45 8.75 19.39
C ASN A 169 6.90 8.23 19.39
N LYS A 170 7.12 7.03 18.83
CA LYS A 170 8.44 6.41 18.74
C LYS A 170 8.92 6.33 17.31
N GLU A 171 10.02 7.01 17.00
CA GLU A 171 10.59 7.03 15.66
C GLU A 171 11.13 5.67 15.22
N THR A 172 10.98 5.39 13.91
CA THR A 172 11.62 4.27 13.21
C THR A 172 12.56 4.81 12.14
N LEU A 173 13.86 4.57 12.28
CA LEU A 173 14.84 4.78 11.22
C LEU A 173 14.95 3.52 10.38
N VAL A 174 14.69 3.62 9.07
CA VAL A 174 14.81 2.49 8.15
C VAL A 174 16.28 2.20 7.83
N LYS A 175 16.77 1.04 8.23
CA LYS A 175 18.14 0.58 7.99
C LYS A 175 18.15 -0.65 7.10
N LYS A 176 19.14 -0.78 6.25
CA LYS A 176 19.32 -1.95 5.38
C LYS A 176 19.36 -3.26 6.16
N GLY A 177 19.98 -3.26 7.36
CA GLY A 177 20.08 -4.45 8.22
C GLY A 177 18.73 -4.95 8.77
N ASP A 178 17.72 -4.08 8.82
CA ASP A 178 16.39 -4.38 9.38
C ASP A 178 15.39 -4.82 8.31
N LEU A 179 15.85 -5.00 7.06
CA LEU A 179 14.99 -5.39 5.95
C LEU A 179 14.76 -6.91 5.94
N PHE A 180 13.50 -7.30 6.00
CA PHE A 180 13.06 -8.70 5.88
C PHE A 180 12.94 -9.15 4.43
N TYR A 181 13.01 -8.23 3.45
CA TYR A 181 13.00 -8.55 2.02
C TYR A 181 14.17 -9.44 1.61
N LYS A 182 13.92 -10.43 0.77
CA LYS A 182 15.00 -11.23 0.16
C LYS A 182 15.95 -10.38 -0.68
N CYS A 183 15.42 -9.35 -1.35
CA CYS A 183 16.20 -8.44 -2.21
C CYS A 183 17.10 -7.45 -1.44
N LYS A 184 16.93 -7.30 -0.12
CA LYS A 184 17.76 -6.49 0.79
C LYS A 184 17.97 -5.02 0.37
N TRP A 185 16.96 -4.41 -0.25
CA TRP A 185 16.93 -2.99 -0.57
C TRP A 185 15.52 -2.41 -0.42
N THR A 186 15.42 -1.10 -0.24
CA THR A 186 14.15 -0.36 -0.23
C THR A 186 14.37 1.08 -0.67
N THR A 187 13.34 1.69 -1.28
CA THR A 187 13.34 3.11 -1.65
C THR A 187 13.22 4.05 -0.45
N VAL A 188 12.89 3.54 0.73
CA VAL A 188 12.76 4.34 1.96
C VAL A 188 13.94 4.15 2.92
N GLU A 189 15.07 3.58 2.45
CA GLU A 189 16.28 3.45 3.27
C GLU A 189 16.78 4.82 3.73
N GLY A 190 17.13 4.94 5.02
CA GLY A 190 17.55 6.18 5.66
C GLY A 190 16.41 7.10 6.09
N MET A 191 15.18 6.84 5.67
CA MET A 191 14.02 7.63 6.12
C MET A 191 13.71 7.38 7.59
N LYS A 192 13.20 8.42 8.26
CA LYS A 192 12.68 8.36 9.62
C LYS A 192 11.17 8.51 9.57
N PHE A 193 10.47 7.52 10.10
CA PHE A 193 9.04 7.58 10.36
C PHE A 193 8.80 7.97 11.82
N LYS A 194 7.81 8.80 12.10
CA LYS A 194 7.49 9.28 13.46
C LYS A 194 6.87 8.20 14.36
N SER A 195 6.46 7.09 13.77
CA SER A 195 5.81 5.97 14.48
C SER A 195 6.63 4.69 14.39
N SER A 196 6.34 3.72 15.26
CA SER A 196 6.93 2.38 15.18
C SER A 196 5.87 1.28 15.30
N ILE A 197 6.13 0.13 14.67
CA ILE A 197 5.39 -1.10 14.89
C ILE A 197 5.95 -1.76 16.16
N VAL A 198 5.08 -2.01 17.12
CA VAL A 198 5.43 -2.66 18.39
C VAL A 198 5.22 -4.16 18.28
N TYR A 199 4.01 -4.58 17.91
CA TYR A 199 3.65 -5.98 17.71
C TYR A 199 2.86 -6.16 16.41
N THR A 200 3.03 -7.32 15.79
CA THR A 200 2.12 -7.83 14.77
C THR A 200 1.66 -9.23 15.17
N PHE A 201 0.35 -9.43 15.11
CA PHE A 201 -0.28 -10.73 15.36
C PHE A 201 -0.87 -11.25 14.05
N VAL A 202 -0.72 -12.53 13.81
CA VAL A 202 -1.37 -13.25 12.71
C VAL A 202 -2.04 -14.49 13.29
N ASN A 203 -3.35 -14.64 13.07
CA ASN A 203 -4.14 -15.72 13.63
C ASN A 203 -4.00 -15.87 15.17
N GLY A 204 -3.90 -14.74 15.90
CA GLY A 204 -3.70 -14.70 17.35
C GLY A 204 -2.27 -14.97 17.82
N ASN A 205 -1.33 -15.26 16.92
CA ASN A 205 0.07 -15.51 17.29
C ASN A 205 0.91 -14.25 17.05
N VAL A 206 1.79 -13.91 18.01
CA VAL A 206 2.77 -12.85 17.83
C VAL A 206 3.78 -13.28 16.77
N VAL A 207 3.83 -12.59 15.63
CA VAL A 207 4.79 -12.86 14.55
C VAL A 207 5.91 -11.81 14.46
N TYR A 208 5.67 -10.63 15.05
CA TYR A 208 6.66 -9.56 15.17
C TYR A 208 6.58 -8.93 16.55
N ASN A 209 7.74 -8.72 17.17
CA ASN A 209 7.89 -8.17 18.50
C ASN A 209 9.11 -7.24 18.57
N HIS A 210 8.89 -5.92 18.68
CA HIS A 210 9.93 -4.91 18.85
C HIS A 210 11.15 -5.07 17.91
N GLY A 211 10.93 -5.18 16.61
CA GLY A 211 11.99 -5.29 15.60
C GLY A 211 12.40 -6.72 15.25
N LYS A 212 11.83 -7.73 15.90
CA LYS A 212 12.20 -9.13 15.70
C LYS A 212 11.01 -9.94 15.17
N ILE A 213 11.24 -10.74 14.14
CA ILE A 213 10.30 -11.78 13.73
C ILE A 213 10.42 -12.95 14.71
N THR A 214 9.29 -13.48 15.16
CA THR A 214 9.25 -14.66 16.03
C THR A 214 9.46 -15.95 15.22
N GLU A 215 10.00 -16.98 15.85
CA GLU A 215 10.40 -18.22 15.17
C GLU A 215 9.24 -19.09 14.64
N GLN A 216 7.98 -18.75 14.98
CA GLN A 216 6.82 -19.55 14.58
C GLN A 216 5.72 -18.71 13.93
N PRO A 217 5.93 -18.18 12.72
CA PRO A 217 4.83 -17.62 11.95
C PRO A 217 3.90 -18.75 11.49
N LYS A 218 2.66 -18.75 12.01
CA LYS A 218 1.64 -19.71 11.58
C LYS A 218 0.69 -19.05 10.59
N GLY A 219 1.08 -19.02 9.32
CA GLY A 219 0.16 -18.71 8.25
C GLY A 219 -0.96 -19.74 8.17
N MET A 220 -2.14 -19.30 7.78
CA MET A 220 -3.29 -20.17 7.48
C MET A 220 -3.79 -19.84 6.08
N LEU A 221 -4.41 -20.80 5.42
CA LEU A 221 -5.10 -20.54 4.17
C LEU A 221 -6.23 -19.55 4.41
N ILE A 222 -6.31 -18.53 3.54
CA ILE A 222 -7.42 -17.57 3.59
C ILE A 222 -8.65 -18.23 2.97
N GLU A 223 -9.78 -18.16 3.70
CA GLU A 223 -11.08 -18.57 3.19
C GLU A 223 -11.84 -17.36 2.61
N TYR A 224 -12.60 -17.62 1.57
CA TYR A 224 -13.43 -16.64 0.88
C TYR A 224 -14.92 -16.97 1.06
N CYS A 225 -15.78 -15.93 1.11
CA CYS A 225 -17.24 -16.07 1.16
C CYS A 225 -17.86 -16.20 -0.24
#